data_12a7d7654476cae241bae7dc91c05b94
#
_entry.id   12a7d7654476cae241bae7dc91c05b94
#
_cell.length_a   1.000
_cell.length_b   1.000
_cell.length_c   1.000
_cell.angle_alpha   90.00
_cell.angle_beta   90.00
_cell.angle_gamma   90.00
#
_symmetry.space_group_name_H-M   'P 1'
#
loop_
_entity.id
_entity.type
_entity.pdbx_description
1 polymer ?
#
loop_
_entity_poly.entity_id
_entity_poly.type
_entity_poly.pdbx_seq_one_letter_code
_entity_poly.pdbx_strand_id
1 'polypeptide(L)'
;MRRAAQLAVDNVAVLKLGLDGRGKPADNHHVGPMHPEFADIGPTVRDIEQAKKLIAEAGKADHEYELISVDIEWQKSTADAIAAQIREAGLKIKRTVLPAATFWNDWSKFPYSCTEWLGRPLGVQVLALAYKSGAAWNESAYANKEFDELLDKALATPDAAQRKEIMAKIEQNLRDSGIIIQPYWRSVYRTYRKGVQGCEQHQSLEQHFEKVWLES
;
A
#
# COMPACT_ATOMS: atom_id res chain seq x y z
N MET A 1 11.54 12.89 7.23
CA MET A 1 10.12 13.27 7.02
C MET A 1 9.21 12.09 6.65
N ARG A 2 9.50 11.30 5.60
CA ARG A 2 8.66 10.14 5.20
C ARG A 2 8.42 9.16 6.36
N ARG A 3 9.49 8.77 7.07
CA ARG A 3 9.39 7.89 8.25
C ARG A 3 8.55 8.52 9.38
N ALA A 4 8.65 9.83 9.59
CA ALA A 4 7.82 10.53 10.56
C ALA A 4 6.33 10.45 10.22
N ALA A 5 5.98 10.71 8.95
CA ALA A 5 4.60 10.56 8.49
C ALA A 5 4.07 9.13 8.66
N GLN A 6 4.89 8.13 8.35
CA GLN A 6 4.52 6.72 8.51
C GLN A 6 4.28 6.35 10.00
N LEU A 7 5.16 6.78 10.91
CA LEU A 7 5.04 6.53 12.36
C LEU A 7 3.84 7.23 13.00
N ALA A 8 3.38 8.35 12.40
CA ALA A 8 2.21 9.07 12.87
C ALA A 8 0.89 8.31 12.62
N VAL A 9 0.88 7.30 11.73
CA VAL A 9 -0.35 6.66 11.25
C VAL A 9 -0.61 5.33 11.96
N ASP A 10 -1.83 5.18 12.47
CA ASP A 10 -2.42 3.94 12.94
C ASP A 10 -3.18 3.26 11.80
N ASN A 11 -2.61 2.19 11.27
CA ASN A 11 -3.14 1.46 10.14
C ASN A 11 -4.52 0.83 10.42
N VAL A 12 -4.79 0.40 11.66
CA VAL A 12 -6.09 -0.16 12.07
C VAL A 12 -7.16 0.93 12.05
N ALA A 13 -6.84 2.10 12.60
CA ALA A 13 -7.76 3.24 12.59
C ALA A 13 -8.05 3.71 11.16
N VAL A 14 -7.04 3.74 10.28
CA VAL A 14 -7.23 4.10 8.86
C VAL A 14 -8.11 3.09 8.14
N LEU A 15 -7.93 1.78 8.36
CA LEU A 15 -8.82 0.76 7.79
C LEU A 15 -10.28 0.97 8.22
N LYS A 16 -10.50 1.27 9.50
CA LYS A 16 -11.85 1.50 10.04
C LYS A 16 -12.50 2.76 9.43
N LEU A 17 -11.76 3.87 9.38
CA LEU A 17 -12.28 5.15 8.91
C LEU A 17 -12.37 5.24 7.39
N GLY A 18 -11.42 4.66 6.67
CA GLY A 18 -11.35 4.72 5.21
C GLY A 18 -12.18 3.66 4.50
N LEU A 19 -12.39 2.50 5.12
CA LEU A 19 -13.03 1.35 4.45
C LEU A 19 -14.01 0.56 5.34
N ASP A 20 -14.51 1.14 6.44
CA ASP A 20 -15.44 0.50 7.39
C ASP A 20 -14.94 -0.86 7.93
N GLY A 21 -13.62 -1.04 8.01
CA GLY A 21 -13.00 -2.29 8.45
C GLY A 21 -13.03 -3.42 7.40
N ARG A 22 -13.40 -3.14 6.15
CA ARG A 22 -13.49 -4.14 5.07
C ARG A 22 -12.13 -4.47 4.44
N GLY A 23 -11.29 -5.18 5.20
CA GLY A 23 -9.94 -5.56 4.81
C GLY A 23 -9.17 -6.14 5.98
N LYS A 24 -7.86 -6.15 5.83
CA LYS A 24 -6.92 -6.48 6.91
C LYS A 24 -5.93 -5.33 7.09
N PRO A 25 -5.58 -4.94 8.32
CA PRO A 25 -4.49 -3.99 8.54
C PRO A 25 -3.22 -4.50 7.86
N ALA A 26 -2.47 -3.60 7.25
CA ALA A 26 -1.20 -3.90 6.61
C ALA A 26 -0.04 -3.27 7.38
N ASP A 27 1.18 -3.66 7.02
CA ASP A 27 2.38 -3.35 7.76
C ASP A 27 3.37 -2.46 6.97
N ASN A 28 2.80 -1.55 6.15
CA ASN A 28 3.56 -0.62 5.31
C ASN A 28 4.44 -1.30 4.26
N HIS A 29 3.91 -2.37 3.65
CA HIS A 29 4.42 -3.02 2.45
C HIS A 29 3.28 -3.70 1.68
N HIS A 30 3.45 -3.92 0.37
CA HIS A 30 2.36 -4.42 -0.50
C HIS A 30 2.15 -5.94 -0.40
N VAL A 31 3.14 -6.69 0.06
CA VAL A 31 3.03 -8.14 0.15
C VAL A 31 2.08 -8.50 1.28
N GLY A 32 1.03 -9.21 0.98
CA GLY A 32 -0.01 -9.55 1.94
C GLY A 32 -0.18 -11.06 2.16
N PRO A 33 -0.99 -11.46 3.14
CA PRO A 33 -1.19 -12.87 3.51
C PRO A 33 -1.73 -13.78 2.39
N MET A 34 -2.21 -13.19 1.28
CA MET A 34 -2.65 -13.92 0.09
C MET A 34 -1.48 -14.39 -0.79
N HIS A 35 -0.28 -13.86 -0.62
CA HIS A 35 0.89 -14.22 -1.42
C HIS A 35 1.61 -15.43 -0.80
N PRO A 36 2.05 -16.40 -1.60
CA PRO A 36 2.71 -17.60 -1.08
C PRO A 36 4.04 -17.32 -0.36
N GLU A 37 4.70 -16.23 -0.73
CA GLU A 37 5.97 -15.78 -0.14
C GLU A 37 5.82 -14.71 0.95
N PHE A 38 4.60 -14.44 1.41
CA PHE A 38 4.37 -13.48 2.49
C PHE A 38 5.16 -13.84 3.75
N ALA A 39 5.92 -12.90 4.28
CA ALA A 39 6.60 -13.03 5.56
C ALA A 39 5.87 -12.17 6.60
N ASP A 40 5.51 -12.76 7.72
CA ASP A 40 4.99 -12.00 8.86
C ASP A 40 6.17 -11.36 9.60
N ILE A 41 6.36 -10.07 9.38
CA ILE A 41 7.39 -9.27 10.04
C ILE A 41 6.86 -8.51 11.27
N GLY A 42 5.67 -8.88 11.72
CA GLY A 42 4.96 -8.26 12.83
C GLY A 42 4.29 -6.93 12.47
N PRO A 43 3.33 -6.50 13.29
CA PRO A 43 2.53 -5.31 13.02
C PRO A 43 3.34 -4.01 13.10
N THR A 44 2.92 -3.02 12.33
CA THR A 44 3.34 -1.64 12.52
C THR A 44 2.67 -1.04 13.76
N VAL A 45 3.45 -0.33 14.55
CA VAL A 45 2.95 0.37 15.73
C VAL A 45 3.07 1.88 15.50
N ARG A 46 1.98 2.60 15.74
CA ARG A 46 1.98 4.05 15.75
C ARG A 46 2.89 4.56 16.86
N ASP A 47 3.79 5.48 16.53
CA ASP A 47 4.68 6.16 17.49
C ASP A 47 4.70 7.66 17.20
N ILE A 48 3.73 8.36 17.78
CA ILE A 48 3.55 9.80 17.56
C ILE A 48 4.69 10.62 18.17
N GLU A 49 5.28 10.18 19.28
CA GLU A 49 6.37 10.91 19.93
C GLU A 49 7.67 10.80 19.10
N GLN A 50 7.96 9.62 18.56
CA GLN A 50 9.08 9.46 17.63
C GLN A 50 8.81 10.22 16.32
N ALA A 51 7.57 10.27 15.84
CA ALA A 51 7.20 11.07 14.67
C ALA A 51 7.50 12.56 14.90
N LYS A 52 7.04 13.13 16.02
CA LYS A 52 7.31 14.53 16.41
C LYS A 52 8.81 14.81 16.50
N LYS A 53 9.58 13.91 17.10
CA LYS A 53 11.02 14.03 17.21
C LYS A 53 11.69 14.12 15.82
N LEU A 54 11.36 13.21 14.91
CA LEU A 54 11.87 13.20 13.55
C LEU A 54 11.44 14.44 12.75
N ILE A 55 10.26 14.99 12.99
CA ILE A 55 9.80 16.25 12.38
C ILE A 55 10.66 17.40 12.84
N ALA A 56 10.90 17.52 14.15
CA ALA A 56 11.74 18.55 14.73
C ALA A 56 13.19 18.46 14.21
N GLU A 57 13.78 17.28 14.21
CA GLU A 57 15.13 17.05 13.68
C GLU A 57 15.28 17.41 12.20
N ALA A 58 14.25 17.20 11.41
CA ALA A 58 14.26 17.53 9.99
C ALA A 58 14.11 19.04 9.70
N GLY A 59 13.69 19.86 10.68
CA GLY A 59 13.52 21.31 10.54
C GLY A 59 12.49 21.69 9.46
N LYS A 60 11.48 20.87 9.22
CA LYS A 60 10.48 21.04 8.14
C LYS A 60 9.03 21.08 8.64
N ALA A 61 8.82 21.35 9.92
CA ALA A 61 7.48 21.42 10.52
C ALA A 61 6.59 22.51 9.87
N ASP A 62 7.18 23.59 9.41
CA ASP A 62 6.47 24.71 8.77
C ASP A 62 6.13 24.49 7.30
N HIS A 63 6.73 23.52 6.65
CA HIS A 63 6.43 23.18 5.27
C HIS A 63 5.04 22.52 5.17
N GLU A 64 4.20 23.02 4.28
CA GLU A 64 2.91 22.40 3.98
C GLU A 64 3.08 21.34 2.88
N TYR A 65 2.72 20.09 3.20
CA TYR A 65 2.73 18.98 2.26
C TYR A 65 1.33 18.79 1.67
N GLU A 66 1.25 18.61 0.37
CA GLU A 66 -0.02 18.35 -0.31
C GLU A 66 -0.22 16.85 -0.50
N LEU A 67 -1.27 16.29 0.16
CA LEU A 67 -1.68 14.90 -0.05
C LEU A 67 -2.85 14.85 -1.03
N ILE A 68 -2.59 14.28 -2.21
CA ILE A 68 -3.51 14.20 -3.32
C ILE A 68 -4.21 12.83 -3.32
N SER A 69 -5.51 12.79 -3.62
CA SER A 69 -6.26 11.55 -3.84
C SER A 69 -7.23 11.69 -5.01
N VAL A 70 -7.62 10.56 -5.58
CA VAL A 70 -8.70 10.53 -6.57
C VAL A 70 -10.05 10.74 -5.88
N ASP A 71 -11.03 11.27 -6.62
CA ASP A 71 -12.42 11.45 -6.17
C ASP A 71 -13.19 10.12 -6.20
N ILE A 72 -12.78 9.21 -5.33
CA ILE A 72 -13.44 7.95 -5.02
C ILE A 72 -13.58 7.87 -3.51
N GLU A 73 -14.78 7.56 -3.00
CA GLU A 73 -15.15 7.74 -1.60
C GLU A 73 -14.16 7.08 -0.62
N TRP A 74 -13.85 5.80 -0.80
CA TRP A 74 -12.95 5.11 0.10
C TRP A 74 -11.51 5.66 0.06
N GLN A 75 -11.02 6.13 -1.10
CA GLN A 75 -9.69 6.74 -1.21
C GLN A 75 -9.65 8.11 -0.55
N LYS A 76 -10.71 8.91 -0.70
CA LYS A 76 -10.84 10.20 0.02
C LYS A 76 -10.80 9.98 1.53
N SER A 77 -11.68 9.11 2.03
CA SER A 77 -11.79 8.81 3.45
C SER A 77 -10.48 8.26 4.03
N THR A 78 -9.79 7.40 3.28
CA THR A 78 -8.46 6.90 3.65
C THR A 78 -7.43 8.02 3.75
N ALA A 79 -7.34 8.85 2.72
CA ALA A 79 -6.39 9.97 2.70
C ALA A 79 -6.71 11.02 3.77
N ASP A 80 -7.98 11.25 4.08
CA ASP A 80 -8.40 12.16 5.14
C ASP A 80 -8.04 11.63 6.53
N ALA A 81 -8.22 10.32 6.77
CA ALA A 81 -7.82 9.66 8.01
C ALA A 81 -6.29 9.71 8.22
N ILE A 82 -5.51 9.47 7.16
CA ILE A 82 -4.05 9.60 7.18
C ILE A 82 -3.63 11.04 7.45
N ALA A 83 -4.19 12.00 6.70
CA ALA A 83 -3.87 13.42 6.85
C ALA A 83 -4.16 13.94 8.26
N ALA A 84 -5.27 13.52 8.88
CA ALA A 84 -5.63 13.91 10.24
C ALA A 84 -4.58 13.44 11.25
N GLN A 85 -4.14 12.19 11.17
CA GLN A 85 -3.15 11.63 12.09
C GLN A 85 -1.74 12.24 11.88
N ILE A 86 -1.38 12.56 10.65
CA ILE A 86 -0.11 13.24 10.36
C ILE A 86 -0.12 14.68 10.90
N ARG A 87 -1.27 15.38 10.79
CA ARG A 87 -1.43 16.72 11.41
C ARG A 87 -1.32 16.67 12.94
N GLU A 88 -1.85 15.64 13.56
CA GLU A 88 -1.71 15.42 15.01
C GLU A 88 -0.25 15.28 15.44
N ALA A 89 0.61 14.74 14.58
CA ALA A 89 2.05 14.67 14.80
C ALA A 89 2.78 15.99 14.53
N GLY A 90 2.08 17.04 14.06
CA GLY A 90 2.64 18.38 13.87
C GLY A 90 3.05 18.73 12.44
N LEU A 91 2.70 17.92 11.44
CA LEU A 91 2.92 18.27 10.03
C LEU A 91 1.73 19.02 9.45
N LYS A 92 2.00 20.03 8.64
CA LYS A 92 0.98 20.73 7.86
C LYS A 92 0.66 19.94 6.60
N ILE A 93 -0.57 19.43 6.49
CA ILE A 93 -1.05 18.65 5.34
C ILE A 93 -2.22 19.35 4.70
N LYS A 94 -2.07 19.77 3.46
CA LYS A 94 -3.17 20.19 2.58
C LYS A 94 -3.73 18.97 1.88
N ARG A 95 -5.05 18.85 1.83
CA ARG A 95 -5.74 17.79 1.07
C ARG A 95 -6.22 18.34 -0.27
N THR A 96 -5.96 17.58 -1.33
CA THR A 96 -6.45 17.85 -2.68
C THR A 96 -7.11 16.60 -3.24
N VAL A 97 -8.29 16.76 -3.80
CA VAL A 97 -9.06 15.70 -4.44
C VAL A 97 -9.17 15.99 -5.93
N LEU A 98 -8.78 15.06 -6.77
CA LEU A 98 -8.79 15.22 -8.23
C LEU A 98 -9.81 14.28 -8.88
N PRO A 99 -10.47 14.69 -9.96
CA PRO A 99 -11.26 13.80 -10.80
C PRO A 99 -10.40 12.63 -11.30
N ALA A 100 -11.02 11.45 -11.46
CA ALA A 100 -10.31 10.22 -11.83
C ALA A 100 -9.48 10.38 -13.12
N ALA A 101 -10.01 11.02 -14.15
CA ALA A 101 -9.28 11.23 -15.40
C ALA A 101 -8.00 12.05 -15.19
N THR A 102 -8.05 13.12 -14.39
CA THR A 102 -6.89 13.95 -14.08
C THR A 102 -5.89 13.19 -13.22
N PHE A 103 -6.37 12.51 -12.18
CA PHE A 103 -5.51 11.78 -11.25
C PHE A 103 -4.73 10.67 -11.97
N TRP A 104 -5.40 9.80 -12.71
CA TRP A 104 -4.77 8.64 -13.33
C TRP A 104 -3.86 8.97 -14.52
N ASN A 105 -4.00 10.15 -15.14
CA ASN A 105 -3.05 10.62 -16.15
C ASN A 105 -1.68 10.98 -15.56
N ASP A 106 -1.66 11.43 -14.30
CA ASP A 106 -0.44 11.96 -13.66
C ASP A 106 -0.09 11.24 -12.35
N TRP A 107 -0.72 10.12 -12.02
CA TRP A 107 -0.63 9.42 -10.73
C TRP A 107 0.82 9.14 -10.26
N SER A 108 1.73 8.84 -11.20
CA SER A 108 3.13 8.55 -10.90
C SER A 108 4.01 9.80 -10.75
N LYS A 109 3.44 11.00 -10.93
CA LYS A 109 4.19 12.28 -10.89
C LYS A 109 3.93 13.07 -9.61
N PHE A 110 2.92 12.72 -8.84
CA PHE A 110 2.59 13.44 -7.61
C PHE A 110 3.62 13.19 -6.52
N PRO A 111 4.10 14.24 -5.82
CA PRO A 111 5.08 14.08 -4.74
C PRO A 111 4.55 13.28 -3.55
N TYR A 112 3.25 13.35 -3.28
CA TYR A 112 2.57 12.64 -2.22
C TYR A 112 1.10 12.42 -2.57
N SER A 113 0.75 11.19 -2.84
CA SER A 113 -0.60 10.82 -3.28
C SER A 113 -1.09 9.53 -2.63
N CYS A 114 -2.40 9.32 -2.67
CA CYS A 114 -3.06 8.09 -2.28
C CYS A 114 -3.48 7.34 -3.54
N THR A 115 -2.71 6.31 -3.89
CA THR A 115 -2.97 5.42 -5.04
C THR A 115 -3.49 4.07 -4.59
N GLU A 116 -3.93 3.24 -5.51
CA GLU A 116 -4.24 1.84 -5.28
C GLU A 116 -3.43 0.93 -6.20
N TRP A 117 -3.10 -0.24 -5.69
CA TRP A 117 -2.48 -1.30 -6.45
C TRP A 117 -3.38 -2.53 -6.45
N LEU A 118 -3.64 -3.05 -7.64
CA LEU A 118 -4.41 -4.28 -7.79
C LEU A 118 -3.56 -5.50 -7.42
N GLY A 119 -4.20 -6.54 -6.91
CA GLY A 119 -3.56 -7.79 -6.53
C GLY A 119 -2.77 -8.42 -7.69
N ARG A 120 -1.67 -9.05 -7.34
CA ARG A 120 -0.86 -9.89 -8.22
C ARG A 120 -0.78 -11.29 -7.61
N PRO A 121 -0.55 -12.35 -8.40
CA PRO A 121 -0.37 -13.70 -7.85
C PRO A 121 0.81 -13.83 -6.90
N LEU A 122 1.88 -13.06 -7.14
CA LEU A 122 3.10 -13.06 -6.32
C LEU A 122 3.44 -11.65 -5.83
N GLY A 123 3.90 -11.55 -4.59
CA GLY A 123 4.32 -10.29 -3.99
C GLY A 123 5.51 -9.64 -4.71
N VAL A 124 6.47 -10.44 -5.19
CA VAL A 124 7.62 -9.93 -5.97
C VAL A 124 7.20 -9.16 -7.22
N GLN A 125 6.04 -9.46 -7.80
CA GLN A 125 5.56 -8.78 -9.02
C GLN A 125 5.20 -7.32 -8.76
N VAL A 126 4.48 -7.03 -7.66
CA VAL A 126 4.16 -5.65 -7.31
C VAL A 126 5.42 -4.89 -6.90
N LEU A 127 6.33 -5.54 -6.19
CA LEU A 127 7.59 -4.92 -5.78
C LEU A 127 8.47 -4.51 -6.96
N ALA A 128 8.55 -5.36 -7.99
CA ALA A 128 9.29 -5.08 -9.22
C ALA A 128 8.71 -3.89 -10.01
N LEU A 129 7.39 -3.75 -10.02
CA LEU A 129 6.71 -2.66 -10.71
C LEU A 129 6.77 -1.33 -9.94
N ALA A 130 6.54 -1.39 -8.61
CA ALA A 130 6.30 -0.20 -7.79
C ALA A 130 7.56 0.38 -7.14
N TYR A 131 8.60 -0.43 -6.89
CA TYR A 131 9.73 -0.01 -6.03
C TYR A 131 11.11 -0.27 -6.62
N LYS A 132 11.28 -1.13 -7.63
CA LYS A 132 12.59 -1.30 -8.26
C LYS A 132 13.09 0.04 -8.79
N SER A 133 14.36 0.36 -8.52
CA SER A 133 14.96 1.61 -8.98
C SER A 133 14.80 1.80 -10.48
N GLY A 134 14.28 2.94 -10.89
CA GLY A 134 14.04 3.28 -12.29
C GLY A 134 12.84 2.59 -12.97
N ALA A 135 12.05 1.78 -12.24
CA ALA A 135 10.85 1.18 -12.80
C ALA A 135 9.83 2.28 -13.17
N ALA A 136 9.16 2.10 -14.33
CA ALA A 136 8.25 3.12 -14.88
C ALA A 136 7.06 3.45 -13.97
N TRP A 137 6.65 2.52 -13.11
CA TRP A 137 5.54 2.69 -12.17
C TRP A 137 6.01 2.95 -10.73
N ASN A 138 7.29 3.25 -10.55
CA ASN A 138 7.84 3.62 -9.24
C ASN A 138 7.46 5.08 -8.91
N GLU A 139 6.21 5.28 -8.52
CA GLU A 139 5.64 6.57 -8.16
C GLU A 139 6.30 7.24 -6.94
N SER A 140 6.95 6.44 -6.09
CA SER A 140 7.61 6.89 -4.88
C SER A 140 9.03 7.44 -5.11
N ALA A 141 9.57 7.29 -6.32
CA ALA A 141 10.97 7.54 -6.66
C ALA A 141 11.93 6.80 -5.69
N TYR A 142 11.53 5.61 -5.22
CA TYR A 142 12.38 4.78 -4.37
C TYR A 142 13.60 4.30 -5.13
N ALA A 143 14.76 4.44 -4.52
CA ALA A 143 16.02 3.96 -5.06
C ALA A 143 16.87 3.47 -3.91
N ASN A 144 17.01 2.15 -3.79
CA ASN A 144 17.76 1.51 -2.73
C ASN A 144 18.46 0.27 -3.29
N LYS A 145 19.78 0.30 -3.32
CA LYS A 145 20.60 -0.76 -3.91
C LYS A 145 20.41 -2.12 -3.22
N GLU A 146 20.32 -2.13 -1.90
CA GLU A 146 20.09 -3.36 -1.13
C GLU A 146 18.72 -3.97 -1.45
N PHE A 147 17.69 -3.12 -1.55
CA PHE A 147 16.36 -3.54 -1.96
C PHE A 147 16.38 -4.15 -3.36
N ASP A 148 17.03 -3.51 -4.33
CA ASP A 148 17.11 -3.99 -5.71
C ASP A 148 17.82 -5.35 -5.79
N GLU A 149 18.95 -5.51 -5.07
CA GLU A 149 19.69 -6.78 -5.02
C GLU A 149 18.87 -7.91 -4.38
N LEU A 150 18.15 -7.62 -3.29
CA LEU A 150 17.26 -8.58 -2.64
C LEU A 150 16.09 -8.95 -3.56
N LEU A 151 15.51 -7.97 -4.25
CA LEU A 151 14.39 -8.19 -5.17
C LEU A 151 14.84 -9.05 -6.37
N ASP A 152 15.99 -8.77 -6.97
CA ASP A 152 16.52 -9.58 -8.07
C ASP A 152 16.78 -11.02 -7.63
N LYS A 153 17.28 -11.22 -6.41
CA LYS A 153 17.42 -12.55 -5.83
C LYS A 153 16.09 -13.23 -5.60
N ALA A 154 15.07 -12.51 -5.09
CA ALA A 154 13.74 -13.06 -4.88
C ALA A 154 13.06 -13.47 -6.19
N LEU A 155 13.20 -12.66 -7.24
CA LEU A 155 12.70 -12.95 -8.58
C LEU A 155 13.37 -14.21 -9.19
N ALA A 156 14.64 -14.45 -8.90
CA ALA A 156 15.39 -15.61 -9.35
C ALA A 156 15.14 -16.87 -8.51
N THR A 157 14.38 -16.80 -7.41
CA THR A 157 14.11 -17.91 -6.50
C THR A 157 12.71 -18.48 -6.76
N PRO A 158 12.56 -19.65 -7.46
CA PRO A 158 11.25 -20.20 -7.79
C PRO A 158 10.48 -20.75 -6.58
N ASP A 159 11.19 -21.33 -5.61
CA ASP A 159 10.60 -21.90 -4.41
C ASP A 159 10.06 -20.82 -3.47
N ALA A 160 8.77 -20.88 -3.14
CA ALA A 160 8.10 -19.87 -2.34
C ALA A 160 8.60 -19.85 -0.89
N ALA A 161 8.97 -20.99 -0.31
CA ALA A 161 9.46 -21.06 1.06
C ALA A 161 10.85 -20.41 1.19
N GLN A 162 11.74 -20.70 0.25
CA GLN A 162 13.06 -20.04 0.18
C GLN A 162 12.92 -18.55 -0.11
N ARG A 163 12.01 -18.18 -1.01
CA ARG A 163 11.74 -16.77 -1.33
C ARG A 163 11.22 -15.99 -0.13
N LYS A 164 10.41 -16.60 0.73
CA LYS A 164 9.86 -15.99 1.94
C LYS A 164 10.95 -15.41 2.86
N GLU A 165 12.09 -16.07 3.01
CA GLU A 165 13.21 -15.56 3.81
C GLU A 165 13.80 -14.28 3.22
N ILE A 166 13.85 -14.18 1.90
CA ILE A 166 14.31 -12.97 1.20
C ILE A 166 13.27 -11.87 1.34
N MET A 167 11.98 -12.25 1.18
CA MET A 167 10.86 -11.32 1.28
C MET A 167 10.77 -10.66 2.65
N ALA A 168 11.04 -11.37 3.74
CA ALA A 168 11.11 -10.78 5.08
C ALA A 168 12.06 -9.58 5.15
N LYS A 169 13.23 -9.68 4.50
CA LYS A 169 14.21 -8.58 4.45
C LYS A 169 13.73 -7.44 3.56
N ILE A 170 13.09 -7.73 2.44
CA ILE A 170 12.54 -6.74 1.53
C ILE A 170 11.41 -5.96 2.21
N GLU A 171 10.48 -6.66 2.84
CA GLU A 171 9.34 -6.07 3.55
C GLU A 171 9.79 -5.19 4.72
N GLN A 172 10.79 -5.67 5.49
CA GLN A 172 11.43 -4.88 6.55
C GLN A 172 12.11 -3.62 5.99
N ASN A 173 12.84 -3.73 4.88
CA ASN A 173 13.51 -2.61 4.23
C ASN A 173 12.50 -1.53 3.78
N LEU A 174 11.38 -1.93 3.15
CA LEU A 174 10.31 -0.99 2.78
C LEU A 174 9.70 -0.30 4.00
N ARG A 175 9.36 -1.07 5.03
CA ARG A 175 8.78 -0.53 6.26
C ARG A 175 9.71 0.48 6.94
N ASP A 176 10.99 0.16 7.03
CA ASP A 176 11.96 1.03 7.73
C ASP A 176 12.34 2.27 6.93
N SER A 177 12.27 2.19 5.60
CA SER A 177 12.53 3.34 4.72
C SER A 177 11.51 4.47 4.88
N GLY A 178 10.31 4.16 5.34
CA GLY A 178 9.20 5.10 5.41
C GLY A 178 8.68 5.55 4.03
N ILE A 179 9.02 4.82 2.96
CA ILE A 179 8.71 5.23 1.59
C ILE A 179 7.21 5.19 1.30
N ILE A 180 6.49 4.34 2.00
CA ILE A 180 5.05 4.13 1.82
C ILE A 180 4.33 4.09 3.16
N ILE A 181 3.09 4.58 3.17
CA ILE A 181 2.07 4.28 4.16
C ILE A 181 1.08 3.33 3.50
N GLN A 182 1.21 2.03 3.79
CA GLN A 182 0.30 0.98 3.34
C GLN A 182 -0.57 0.55 4.54
N PRO A 183 -1.75 1.18 4.73
CA PRO A 183 -2.50 0.96 5.96
C PRO A 183 -3.27 -0.35 5.98
N TYR A 184 -3.64 -0.89 4.82
CA TYR A 184 -4.44 -2.12 4.76
C TYR A 184 -4.38 -2.80 3.41
N TRP A 185 -4.69 -4.09 3.41
CA TRP A 185 -5.05 -4.87 2.24
C TRP A 185 -6.58 -4.89 2.14
N ARG A 186 -7.10 -4.26 1.10
CA ARG A 186 -8.53 -4.08 0.87
C ARG A 186 -9.19 -5.41 0.47
N SER A 187 -10.32 -5.74 1.09
CA SER A 187 -11.17 -6.82 0.59
C SER A 187 -11.81 -6.42 -0.74
N VAL A 188 -11.78 -7.33 -1.70
CA VAL A 188 -12.50 -7.21 -2.96
C VAL A 188 -13.69 -8.15 -2.97
N TYR A 189 -14.78 -7.73 -3.58
CA TYR A 189 -16.04 -8.43 -3.56
C TYR A 189 -16.55 -8.66 -4.99
N ARG A 190 -17.18 -9.80 -5.19
CA ARG A 190 -17.95 -10.09 -6.39
C ARG A 190 -19.40 -10.35 -5.97
N THR A 191 -20.33 -9.74 -6.68
CA THR A 191 -21.77 -9.99 -6.49
C THR A 191 -22.29 -10.68 -7.73
N TYR A 192 -23.05 -11.74 -7.53
CA TYR A 192 -23.70 -12.49 -8.61
C TYR A 192 -25.12 -12.90 -8.22
N ARG A 193 -25.94 -13.23 -9.22
CA ARG A 193 -27.32 -13.63 -9.02
C ARG A 193 -27.39 -14.97 -8.28
N LYS A 194 -28.38 -15.16 -7.42
CA LYS A 194 -28.70 -16.46 -6.83
C LYS A 194 -28.88 -17.51 -7.94
N GLY A 195 -28.29 -18.70 -7.76
CA GLY A 195 -28.28 -19.77 -8.77
C GLY A 195 -27.11 -19.70 -9.75
N VAL A 196 -26.28 -18.66 -9.75
CA VAL A 196 -25.00 -18.68 -10.47
C VAL A 196 -23.96 -19.31 -9.59
N GLN A 197 -23.22 -20.26 -10.11
CA GLN A 197 -22.17 -21.00 -9.39
C GLN A 197 -20.83 -20.88 -10.12
N GLY A 198 -19.71 -21.16 -9.43
CA GLY A 198 -18.37 -21.10 -10.02
C GLY A 198 -17.85 -19.69 -10.28
N CYS A 199 -18.41 -18.67 -9.59
CA CYS A 199 -18.06 -17.27 -9.73
C CYS A 199 -17.18 -16.74 -8.58
N GLU A 200 -16.39 -17.57 -7.93
CA GLU A 200 -15.54 -17.18 -6.81
C GLU A 200 -14.60 -16.02 -7.21
N GLN A 201 -14.34 -15.13 -6.25
CA GLN A 201 -13.44 -14.01 -6.46
C GLN A 201 -11.99 -14.52 -6.49
N HIS A 202 -11.30 -14.25 -7.61
CA HIS A 202 -9.85 -14.49 -7.72
C HIS A 202 -9.06 -13.27 -7.23
N GLN A 203 -7.94 -13.50 -6.54
CA GLN A 203 -7.12 -12.42 -5.96
C GLN A 203 -6.57 -11.44 -7.00
N SER A 204 -6.29 -11.91 -8.22
CA SER A 204 -5.84 -11.10 -9.35
C SER A 204 -6.99 -10.60 -10.23
N LEU A 205 -8.24 -10.69 -9.75
CA LEU A 205 -9.46 -10.29 -10.47
C LEU A 205 -9.70 -11.08 -11.77
N GLU A 206 -9.07 -12.23 -11.93
CA GLU A 206 -9.28 -13.11 -13.08
C GLU A 206 -10.72 -13.63 -13.11
N GLN A 207 -11.22 -13.85 -14.31
CA GLN A 207 -12.58 -14.33 -14.57
C GLN A 207 -12.51 -15.72 -15.20
N HIS A 208 -12.88 -16.73 -14.45
CA HIS A 208 -12.87 -18.13 -14.89
C HIS A 208 -14.26 -18.53 -15.40
N PHE A 209 -14.68 -17.95 -16.55
CA PHE A 209 -16.00 -18.22 -17.13
C PHE A 209 -16.23 -19.70 -17.46
N GLU A 210 -15.17 -20.46 -17.70
CA GLU A 210 -15.22 -21.91 -17.92
C GLU A 210 -15.71 -22.70 -16.69
N LYS A 211 -15.72 -22.09 -15.52
CA LYS A 211 -16.23 -22.69 -14.26
C LYS A 211 -17.66 -22.26 -13.93
N VAL A 212 -18.21 -21.26 -14.67
CA VAL A 212 -19.50 -20.68 -14.34
C VAL A 212 -20.63 -21.53 -14.89
N TRP A 213 -21.62 -21.85 -14.05
CA TRP A 213 -22.80 -22.56 -14.45
C TRP A 213 -24.04 -22.05 -13.71
N LEU A 214 -25.21 -22.39 -14.21
CA LEU A 214 -26.49 -22.02 -13.62
C LEU A 214 -27.11 -23.24 -12.96
N GLU A 215 -27.51 -23.08 -11.70
CA GLU A 215 -28.31 -24.06 -10.98
C GLU A 215 -29.73 -24.06 -11.55
N SER A 216 -30.22 -25.21 -11.95
CA SER A 216 -31.55 -25.42 -12.55
C SER A 216 -32.69 -25.35 -11.51
#